data_ba99fb7a50f4cccf5da81b1bd195b9d0
#
_entry.id   ba99fb7a50f4cccf5da81b1bd195b9d0
#
_cell.length_a   1.000
_cell.length_b   1.000
_cell.length_c   1.000
_cell.angle_alpha   90.00
_cell.angle_beta   90.00
_cell.angle_gamma   90.00
#
_symmetry.space_group_name_H-M   'P 1'
#
loop_
_entity.id
_entity.type
_entity.pdbx_description
1 polymer ?
#
loop_
_entity_poly.entity_id
_entity_poly.type
_entity_poly.pdbx_seq_one_letter_code
_entity_poly.pdbx_strand_id
1 'polypeptide(L)'
;MGLSENNQIINTTHSPFIIDTSNIDRCRVVYVDKGGFTVCSSDLRQGADTLNEKSIYAVHAAMGLSVSDILLQGCQPIIVEGPSDQIYFNAIKNILIQKKLIAPKYELVFIPSGGVRGVPGIVSILCGKTEKLPFVILDSDKSGNDAKKKLQSGLYKECPDRILEIKKYKDIENAEVEDLIPFRLIERGINRIFHCLLYTSDA
;
A
#
# COMPACT_ATOMS: atom_id res chain seq x y z
N MET A 1 -25.21 17.95 -20.46
CA MET A 1 -24.59 17.71 -21.79
C MET A 1 -23.28 18.44 -21.82
N GLY A 2 -22.22 17.67 -21.96
CA GLY A 2 -20.86 18.21 -21.76
C GLY A 2 -20.33 18.87 -23.03
N LEU A 3 -19.55 19.93 -22.85
CA LEU A 3 -18.77 20.60 -23.90
C LEU A 3 -17.82 19.64 -24.64
N SER A 4 -17.68 18.39 -24.18
CA SER A 4 -16.74 17.41 -24.68
C SER A 4 -17.19 16.65 -25.95
N GLU A 5 -18.44 16.74 -26.35
CA GLU A 5 -18.93 15.97 -27.51
C GLU A 5 -18.28 16.37 -28.83
N ASN A 6 -17.86 17.63 -28.96
CA ASN A 6 -17.23 18.15 -30.20
C ASN A 6 -15.93 18.95 -29.93
N ASN A 7 -15.39 18.91 -28.71
CA ASN A 7 -14.24 19.68 -28.32
C ASN A 7 -13.23 18.85 -27.50
N GLN A 8 -11.95 19.09 -27.71
CA GLN A 8 -10.91 18.65 -26.79
C GLN A 8 -10.83 19.63 -25.62
N ILE A 9 -11.09 19.15 -24.41
CA ILE A 9 -11.02 19.96 -23.19
C ILE A 9 -9.77 19.55 -22.41
N ILE A 10 -8.92 20.52 -22.08
CA ILE A 10 -7.76 20.34 -21.22
C ILE A 10 -8.01 21.16 -19.96
N ASN A 11 -8.08 20.49 -18.82
CA ASN A 11 -8.20 21.12 -17.51
C ASN A 11 -6.85 21.07 -16.79
N THR A 12 -6.38 22.19 -16.24
CA THR A 12 -5.26 22.23 -15.33
C THR A 12 -5.74 22.49 -13.92
N THR A 13 -5.24 21.72 -12.96
CA THR A 13 -5.72 21.82 -11.57
C THR A 13 -4.64 21.41 -10.59
N HIS A 14 -4.68 22.01 -9.40
CA HIS A 14 -3.97 21.54 -8.19
C HIS A 14 -4.93 20.87 -7.22
N SER A 15 -6.24 20.82 -7.55
CA SER A 15 -7.24 20.22 -6.69
C SER A 15 -7.41 18.74 -7.00
N PRO A 16 -7.22 17.85 -6.02
CA PRO A 16 -7.45 16.42 -6.18
C PRO A 16 -8.91 16.09 -6.52
N PHE A 17 -9.86 16.93 -6.12
CA PHE A 17 -11.30 16.70 -6.32
C PHE A 17 -11.78 16.84 -7.78
N ILE A 18 -10.96 17.39 -8.67
CA ILE A 18 -11.27 17.56 -10.09
C ILE A 18 -10.71 16.41 -10.93
N ILE A 19 -9.85 15.58 -10.35
CA ILE A 19 -9.23 14.46 -11.05
C ILE A 19 -10.23 13.31 -11.13
N ASP A 20 -10.53 12.90 -12.36
CA ASP A 20 -11.31 11.70 -12.62
C ASP A 20 -10.45 10.46 -12.44
N THR A 21 -10.60 9.80 -11.29
CA THR A 21 -9.82 8.59 -10.94
C THR A 21 -10.17 7.38 -11.81
N SER A 22 -11.36 7.38 -12.46
CA SER A 22 -11.75 6.32 -13.38
C SER A 22 -11.05 6.40 -14.74
N ASN A 23 -10.50 7.58 -15.09
CA ASN A 23 -9.79 7.86 -16.34
C ASN A 23 -8.41 8.45 -16.06
N ILE A 24 -7.69 7.91 -15.11
CA ILE A 24 -6.39 8.42 -14.68
C ILE A 24 -5.32 8.37 -15.77
N ASP A 25 -5.48 7.49 -16.75
CA ASP A 25 -4.66 7.38 -17.96
C ASP A 25 -4.67 8.66 -18.81
N ARG A 26 -5.69 9.49 -18.66
CA ARG A 26 -5.82 10.81 -19.31
C ARG A 26 -5.08 11.92 -18.56
N CYS A 27 -4.68 11.68 -17.32
CA CYS A 27 -3.95 12.65 -16.54
C CYS A 27 -2.50 12.81 -17.03
N ARG A 28 -1.97 14.00 -16.90
CA ARG A 28 -0.56 14.32 -17.14
C ARG A 28 -0.02 15.13 -15.97
N VAL A 29 1.16 14.80 -15.53
CA VAL A 29 1.88 15.58 -14.52
C VAL A 29 2.72 16.63 -15.24
N VAL A 30 2.62 17.88 -14.78
CA VAL A 30 3.44 18.98 -15.25
C VAL A 30 4.36 19.40 -14.09
N TYR A 31 5.66 19.36 -14.31
CA TYR A 31 6.66 19.69 -13.29
C TYR A 31 7.88 20.37 -13.92
N VAL A 32 8.70 20.98 -13.08
CA VAL A 32 9.98 21.57 -13.50
C VAL A 32 11.08 20.56 -13.22
N ASP A 33 11.85 20.21 -14.23
CA ASP A 33 12.98 19.27 -14.11
C ASP A 33 14.21 19.90 -13.42
N LYS A 34 15.26 19.11 -13.24
CA LYS A 34 16.52 19.57 -12.63
C LYS A 34 17.25 20.63 -13.47
N GLY A 35 16.93 20.75 -14.75
CA GLY A 35 17.44 21.76 -15.66
C GLY A 35 16.64 23.06 -15.67
N GLY A 36 15.55 23.13 -14.88
CA GLY A 36 14.67 24.29 -14.82
C GLY A 36 13.63 24.35 -15.95
N PHE A 37 13.48 23.27 -16.74
CA PHE A 37 12.51 23.22 -17.84
C PHE A 37 11.19 22.61 -17.38
N THR A 38 10.08 23.15 -17.90
CA THR A 38 8.75 22.57 -17.67
C THR A 38 8.59 21.32 -18.52
N VAL A 39 8.31 20.20 -17.86
CA VAL A 39 8.10 18.90 -18.47
C VAL A 39 6.66 18.44 -18.22
N CYS A 40 6.05 17.82 -19.24
CA CYS A 40 4.75 17.18 -19.16
C CYS A 40 4.93 15.68 -19.37
N SER A 41 4.52 14.86 -18.40
CA SER A 41 4.68 13.41 -18.45
C SER A 41 3.36 12.67 -18.27
N SER A 42 3.22 11.56 -18.99
CA SER A 42 2.15 10.57 -18.76
C SER A 42 2.50 9.59 -17.64
N ASP A 43 3.78 9.45 -17.30
CA ASP A 43 4.19 8.68 -16.13
C ASP A 43 4.02 9.55 -14.88
N LEU A 44 2.96 9.28 -14.14
CA LEU A 44 2.60 10.02 -12.92
C LEU A 44 3.61 9.83 -11.79
N ARG A 45 4.61 8.95 -11.95
CA ARG A 45 5.68 8.69 -10.97
C ARG A 45 6.93 9.54 -11.21
N GLN A 46 7.10 10.11 -12.39
CA GLN A 46 8.33 10.82 -12.80
C GLN A 46 8.55 12.18 -12.13
N GLY A 47 7.70 12.66 -11.31
CA GLY A 47 7.93 13.90 -10.56
C GLY A 47 8.47 13.71 -9.14
N ALA A 48 8.61 12.47 -8.66
CA ALA A 48 9.00 12.17 -7.27
C ALA A 48 10.48 12.41 -6.98
N ASP A 49 11.35 12.37 -8.01
CA ASP A 49 12.80 12.52 -7.85
C ASP A 49 13.28 13.97 -8.01
N THR A 50 12.40 14.90 -8.33
CA THR A 50 12.71 16.32 -8.50
C THR A 50 12.19 17.12 -7.31
N LEU A 51 12.81 18.27 -7.03
CA LEU A 51 12.51 19.19 -5.93
C LEU A 51 11.03 19.63 -5.79
N ASN A 52 10.15 19.16 -6.66
CA ASN A 52 8.72 19.44 -6.70
C ASN A 52 7.86 18.18 -6.45
N GLU A 53 8.01 17.56 -5.28
CA GLU A 53 7.11 16.50 -4.78
C GLU A 53 5.62 16.89 -4.83
N LYS A 54 5.33 18.20 -4.92
CA LYS A 54 3.97 18.75 -4.87
C LYS A 54 3.07 18.40 -6.07
N SER A 55 3.63 18.11 -7.25
CA SER A 55 2.83 17.88 -8.47
C SER A 55 2.20 16.48 -8.50
N ILE A 56 2.90 15.49 -7.97
CA ILE A 56 2.39 14.12 -7.83
C ILE A 56 1.40 14.03 -6.67
N TYR A 57 1.57 14.86 -5.66
CA TYR A 57 0.70 14.91 -4.50
C TYR A 57 -0.77 15.12 -4.87
N ALA A 58 -1.07 15.92 -5.88
CA ALA A 58 -2.47 16.17 -6.28
C ALA A 58 -3.15 14.91 -6.82
N VAL A 59 -2.46 14.10 -7.61
CA VAL A 59 -3.00 12.85 -8.17
C VAL A 59 -3.09 11.77 -7.08
N HIS A 60 -2.05 11.62 -6.29
CA HIS A 60 -2.03 10.67 -5.17
C HIS A 60 -3.05 11.08 -4.09
N ALA A 61 -3.18 12.37 -3.79
CA ALA A 61 -4.17 12.86 -2.87
C ALA A 61 -5.60 12.69 -3.39
N ALA A 62 -5.85 12.83 -4.69
CA ALA A 62 -7.16 12.57 -5.27
C ALA A 62 -7.53 11.08 -5.16
N MET A 63 -6.59 10.19 -5.45
CA MET A 63 -6.79 8.76 -5.28
C MET A 63 -6.90 8.38 -3.80
N GLY A 64 -6.09 8.99 -2.93
CA GLY A 64 -6.07 8.73 -1.49
C GLY A 64 -7.25 9.33 -0.74
N LEU A 65 -7.68 10.53 -1.07
CA LEU A 65 -8.85 11.16 -0.45
C LEU A 65 -10.14 10.42 -0.82
N SER A 66 -10.25 9.95 -2.05
CA SER A 66 -11.41 9.13 -2.47
C SER A 66 -11.50 7.81 -1.72
N VAL A 67 -10.36 7.21 -1.35
CA VAL A 67 -10.30 5.90 -0.68
C VAL A 67 -10.18 6.05 0.84
N SER A 68 -9.34 6.96 1.33
CA SER A 68 -9.06 7.07 2.76
C SER A 68 -10.12 7.81 3.55
N ASP A 69 -10.74 8.85 3.00
CA ASP A 69 -11.76 9.61 3.73
C ASP A 69 -13.07 8.83 3.91
N ILE A 70 -13.39 7.93 2.97
CA ILE A 70 -14.63 7.15 3.01
C ILE A 70 -14.43 5.76 3.60
N LEU A 71 -13.34 5.07 3.26
CA LEU A 71 -13.12 3.68 3.64
C LEU A 71 -12.32 3.50 4.94
N LEU A 72 -11.48 4.47 5.30
CA LEU A 72 -10.58 4.35 6.46
C LEU A 72 -11.09 5.13 7.69
N GLN A 73 -12.23 5.77 7.61
CA GLN A 73 -12.82 6.44 8.77
C GLN A 73 -13.15 5.41 9.86
N GLY A 74 -12.44 5.46 10.97
CA GLY A 74 -12.55 4.47 12.05
C GLY A 74 -11.71 3.20 11.87
N CYS A 75 -10.87 3.14 10.85
CA CYS A 75 -9.94 2.04 10.61
C CYS A 75 -8.50 2.40 11.03
N GLN A 76 -7.72 1.37 11.31
CA GLN A 76 -6.27 1.47 11.50
C GLN A 76 -5.59 0.85 10.28
N PRO A 77 -5.04 1.67 9.35
CA PRO A 77 -4.31 1.14 8.21
C PRO A 77 -2.96 0.57 8.63
N ILE A 78 -2.62 -0.56 8.05
CA ILE A 78 -1.34 -1.26 8.22
C ILE A 78 -0.84 -1.60 6.82
N ILE A 79 0.33 -1.11 6.46
CA ILE A 79 0.93 -1.38 5.17
C ILE A 79 1.69 -2.69 5.24
N VAL A 80 1.51 -3.53 4.25
CA VAL A 80 2.21 -4.81 4.07
C VAL A 80 2.89 -4.85 2.70
N GLU A 81 3.85 -5.74 2.50
CA GLU A 81 4.63 -5.77 1.27
C GLU A 81 3.80 -6.22 0.07
N GLY A 82 3.11 -7.35 0.21
CA GLY A 82 2.43 -8.00 -0.89
C GLY A 82 0.96 -8.34 -0.63
N PRO A 83 0.25 -8.76 -1.70
CA PRO A 83 -1.14 -9.24 -1.59
C PRO A 83 -1.25 -10.53 -0.75
N SER A 84 -0.23 -11.40 -0.78
CA SER A 84 -0.15 -12.60 0.06
C SER A 84 -0.24 -12.25 1.53
N ASP A 85 0.56 -11.28 1.97
CA ASP A 85 0.61 -10.84 3.36
C ASP A 85 -0.75 -10.30 3.81
N GLN A 86 -1.42 -9.53 2.94
CA GLN A 86 -2.77 -9.05 3.20
C GLN A 86 -3.73 -10.20 3.49
N ILE A 87 -3.67 -11.27 2.69
CA ILE A 87 -4.53 -12.45 2.85
C ILE A 87 -4.21 -13.15 4.19
N TYR A 88 -2.93 -13.39 4.47
CA TYR A 88 -2.50 -14.05 5.70
C TYR A 88 -2.88 -13.24 6.95
N PHE A 89 -2.58 -11.94 6.98
CA PHE A 89 -2.93 -11.12 8.14
C PHE A 89 -4.43 -10.97 8.34
N ASN A 90 -5.23 -10.88 7.28
CA ASN A 90 -6.69 -10.88 7.40
C ASN A 90 -7.20 -12.22 7.97
N ALA A 91 -6.66 -13.34 7.51
CA ALA A 91 -7.03 -14.66 8.05
C ALA A 91 -6.66 -14.78 9.53
N ILE A 92 -5.44 -14.41 9.91
CA ILE A 92 -4.96 -14.43 11.30
C ILE A 92 -5.83 -13.50 12.17
N LYS A 93 -6.08 -12.26 11.74
CA LYS A 93 -6.94 -11.29 12.43
C LYS A 93 -8.31 -11.90 12.72
N ASN A 94 -8.95 -12.47 11.71
CA ASN A 94 -10.29 -13.03 11.84
C ASN A 94 -10.32 -14.20 12.83
N ILE A 95 -9.34 -15.09 12.80
CA ILE A 95 -9.21 -16.20 13.74
C ILE A 95 -9.03 -15.68 15.18
N LEU A 96 -8.18 -14.69 15.38
CA LEU A 96 -7.92 -14.13 16.70
C LEU A 96 -9.15 -13.42 17.29
N ILE A 97 -9.89 -12.68 16.46
CA ILE A 97 -11.16 -12.03 16.86
C ILE A 97 -12.21 -13.09 17.19
N GLN A 98 -12.40 -14.11 16.34
CA GLN A 98 -13.37 -15.20 16.59
C GLN A 98 -13.07 -15.95 17.88
N LYS A 99 -11.80 -16.16 18.19
CA LYS A 99 -11.36 -16.78 19.44
C LYS A 99 -11.36 -15.81 20.64
N LYS A 100 -11.78 -14.56 20.46
CA LYS A 100 -11.77 -13.51 21.49
C LYS A 100 -10.39 -13.27 22.12
N LEU A 101 -9.33 -13.54 21.36
CA LEU A 101 -7.95 -13.29 21.79
C LEU A 101 -7.52 -11.83 21.60
N ILE A 102 -8.15 -11.13 20.65
CA ILE A 102 -7.98 -9.71 20.45
C ILE A 102 -9.34 -9.03 20.26
N ALA A 103 -9.44 -7.78 20.68
CA ALA A 103 -10.58 -6.90 20.47
C ALA A 103 -10.06 -5.52 20.01
N PRO A 104 -9.71 -5.36 18.72
CA PRO A 104 -9.18 -4.10 18.22
C PRO A 104 -10.20 -2.97 18.39
N LYS A 105 -9.73 -1.79 18.86
CA LYS A 105 -10.57 -0.59 19.00
C LYS A 105 -11.01 -0.05 17.64
N TYR A 106 -10.17 -0.22 16.61
CA TYR A 106 -10.40 0.18 15.24
C TYR A 106 -10.31 -1.04 14.33
N GLU A 107 -11.04 -1.04 13.21
CA GLU A 107 -10.89 -2.09 12.20
C GLU A 107 -9.48 -2.06 11.61
N LEU A 108 -8.76 -3.17 11.69
CA LEU A 108 -7.42 -3.30 11.11
C LEU A 108 -7.55 -3.58 9.61
N VAL A 109 -7.03 -2.68 8.79
CA VAL A 109 -7.03 -2.80 7.33
C VAL A 109 -5.61 -2.98 6.82
N PHE A 110 -5.32 -4.14 6.22
CA PHE A 110 -4.01 -4.43 5.63
C PHE A 110 -3.98 -3.98 4.17
N ILE A 111 -3.03 -3.13 3.82
CA ILE A 111 -2.91 -2.49 2.50
C ILE A 111 -1.61 -2.93 1.85
N PRO A 112 -1.66 -3.71 0.75
CA PRO A 112 -0.46 -4.15 0.06
C PRO A 112 0.17 -2.99 -0.71
N SER A 113 1.48 -2.85 -0.61
CA SER A 113 2.24 -1.79 -1.28
C SER A 113 2.76 -2.18 -2.66
N GLY A 114 2.58 -3.44 -3.06
CA GLY A 114 3.16 -3.95 -4.32
C GLY A 114 4.67 -4.14 -4.25
N GLY A 115 5.16 -4.49 -3.07
CA GLY A 115 6.56 -4.68 -2.73
C GLY A 115 7.15 -3.49 -1.98
N VAL A 116 8.31 -3.71 -1.39
CA VAL A 116 9.01 -2.77 -0.50
C VAL A 116 9.14 -1.35 -1.08
N ARG A 117 9.35 -1.25 -2.40
CA ARG A 117 9.53 0.04 -3.09
C ARG A 117 8.23 0.88 -3.13
N GLY A 118 7.08 0.24 -3.02
CA GLY A 118 5.78 0.91 -3.03
C GLY A 118 5.40 1.54 -1.68
N VAL A 119 6.04 1.11 -0.59
CA VAL A 119 5.71 1.56 0.78
C VAL A 119 5.69 3.09 0.91
N PRO A 120 6.73 3.86 0.48
CA PRO A 120 6.70 5.32 0.63
C PRO A 120 5.54 5.97 -0.12
N GLY A 121 5.18 5.45 -1.29
CA GLY A 121 4.06 5.95 -2.09
C GLY A 121 2.72 5.74 -1.37
N ILE A 122 2.48 4.52 -0.86
CA ILE A 122 1.26 4.21 -0.11
C ILE A 122 1.19 5.02 1.18
N VAL A 123 2.31 5.14 1.92
CA VAL A 123 2.36 6.00 3.11
C VAL A 123 1.97 7.44 2.77
N SER A 124 2.51 7.99 1.70
CA SER A 124 2.20 9.36 1.27
C SER A 124 0.73 9.54 0.89
N ILE A 125 0.09 8.51 0.31
CA ILE A 125 -1.33 8.51 0.01
C ILE A 125 -2.17 8.48 1.29
N LEU A 126 -1.81 7.61 2.25
CA LEU A 126 -2.58 7.39 3.47
C LEU A 126 -2.40 8.51 4.50
N CYS A 127 -1.24 9.14 4.53
CA CYS A 127 -0.95 10.15 5.54
C CYS A 127 -1.62 11.49 5.27
N GLY A 128 -1.97 11.83 4.03
CA GLY A 128 -2.63 13.08 3.69
C GLY A 128 -2.20 14.25 4.57
N LYS A 129 -3.13 14.76 5.38
CA LYS A 129 -2.91 15.73 6.45
C LYS A 129 -2.94 15.11 7.85
N THR A 130 -3.06 13.79 7.98
CA THR A 130 -3.14 13.13 9.30
C THR A 130 -1.76 13.05 9.95
N GLU A 131 -1.71 13.42 11.21
CA GLU A 131 -0.46 13.55 11.99
C GLU A 131 0.23 12.21 12.30
N LYS A 132 -0.40 11.06 12.04
CA LYS A 132 0.14 9.76 12.45
C LYS A 132 0.40 8.86 11.25
N LEU A 133 1.67 8.54 11.02
CA LEU A 133 2.07 7.57 10.01
C LEU A 133 1.43 6.19 10.28
N PRO A 134 0.99 5.43 9.26
CA PRO A 134 0.47 4.08 9.43
C PRO A 134 1.56 3.13 9.92
N PHE A 135 1.16 1.98 10.48
CA PHE A 135 2.11 0.90 10.72
C PHE A 135 2.54 0.27 9.40
N VAL A 136 3.78 -0.19 9.35
CA VAL A 136 4.34 -0.94 8.22
C VAL A 136 4.86 -2.27 8.75
N ILE A 137 4.50 -3.36 8.12
CA ILE A 137 5.04 -4.69 8.39
C ILE A 137 5.94 -5.07 7.21
N LEU A 138 7.17 -5.42 7.52
CA LEU A 138 8.18 -5.82 6.53
C LEU A 138 8.68 -7.23 6.85
N ASP A 139 8.97 -7.97 5.80
CA ASP A 139 9.71 -9.21 5.92
C ASP A 139 11.13 -8.95 6.43
N SER A 140 11.75 -9.94 7.02
CA SER A 140 13.09 -9.79 7.60
C SER A 140 14.19 -10.23 6.63
N ASP A 141 13.87 -10.28 5.34
CA ASP A 141 14.81 -10.54 4.27
C ASP A 141 15.73 -9.33 3.99
N LYS A 142 16.65 -9.46 3.06
CA LYS A 142 17.56 -8.37 2.68
C LYS A 142 16.82 -7.14 2.18
N SER A 143 15.75 -7.33 1.41
CA SER A 143 14.95 -6.24 0.81
C SER A 143 14.20 -5.45 1.88
N GLY A 144 13.52 -6.14 2.80
CA GLY A 144 12.82 -5.54 3.93
C GLY A 144 13.75 -4.80 4.88
N ASN A 145 14.93 -5.38 5.16
CA ASN A 145 15.96 -4.73 5.99
C ASN A 145 16.49 -3.43 5.37
N ASP A 146 16.74 -3.40 4.05
CA ASP A 146 17.19 -2.19 3.36
C ASP A 146 16.07 -1.12 3.31
N ALA A 147 14.84 -1.55 3.13
CA ALA A 147 13.69 -0.65 3.19
C ALA A 147 13.48 -0.06 4.57
N LYS A 148 13.58 -0.88 5.61
CA LYS A 148 13.50 -0.40 7.00
C LYS A 148 14.49 0.72 7.25
N LYS A 149 15.77 0.52 6.87
CA LYS A 149 16.81 1.55 7.03
C LYS A 149 16.45 2.84 6.32
N LYS A 150 15.94 2.76 5.08
CA LYS A 150 15.51 3.94 4.30
C LYS A 150 14.32 4.65 4.93
N LEU A 151 13.32 3.90 5.37
CA LEU A 151 12.16 4.47 6.04
C LEU A 151 12.53 5.13 7.36
N GLN A 152 13.37 4.49 8.16
CA GLN A 152 13.85 5.02 9.45
C GLN A 152 14.76 6.24 9.30
N SER A 153 15.57 6.31 8.24
CA SER A 153 16.37 7.51 7.96
C SER A 153 15.60 8.67 7.35
N GLY A 154 14.40 8.39 6.83
CA GLY A 154 13.52 9.35 6.16
C GLY A 154 12.20 9.56 6.88
N LEU A 155 11.14 9.06 6.28
CA LEU A 155 9.75 9.34 6.65
C LEU A 155 9.39 8.90 8.09
N TYR A 156 9.95 7.78 8.58
CA TYR A 156 9.69 7.24 9.92
C TYR A 156 10.78 7.58 10.95
N LYS A 157 11.57 8.63 10.70
CA LYS A 157 12.68 9.01 11.60
C LYS A 157 12.21 9.28 13.04
N GLU A 158 11.05 9.93 13.19
CA GLU A 158 10.50 10.29 14.51
C GLU A 158 9.62 9.20 15.13
N CYS A 159 9.28 8.16 14.36
CA CYS A 159 8.43 7.06 14.84
C CYS A 159 8.89 5.69 14.28
N PRO A 160 10.14 5.28 14.53
CA PRO A 160 10.70 4.04 14.02
C PRO A 160 10.01 2.79 14.56
N ASP A 161 9.34 2.89 15.69
CA ASP A 161 8.51 1.86 16.33
C ASP A 161 7.29 1.44 15.52
N ARG A 162 6.88 2.24 14.53
CA ARG A 162 5.79 1.92 13.62
C ARG A 162 6.20 1.01 12.46
N ILE A 163 7.47 0.72 12.33
CA ILE A 163 7.97 -0.29 11.40
C ILE A 163 8.19 -1.60 12.17
N LEU A 164 7.39 -2.60 11.82
CA LEU A 164 7.41 -3.92 12.42
C LEU A 164 8.10 -4.90 11.48
N GLU A 165 8.92 -5.78 12.02
CA GLU A 165 9.60 -6.86 11.30
C GLU A 165 9.13 -8.19 11.82
N ILE A 166 8.95 -9.16 10.94
CA ILE A 166 8.51 -10.51 11.29
C ILE A 166 9.50 -11.19 12.25
N LYS A 167 10.80 -11.01 12.05
CA LYS A 167 11.86 -11.54 12.92
C LYS A 167 11.67 -11.19 14.41
N LYS A 168 11.08 -10.05 14.72
CA LYS A 168 10.80 -9.64 16.11
C LYS A 168 9.84 -10.60 16.83
N TYR A 169 9.01 -11.31 16.08
CA TYR A 169 7.96 -12.21 16.59
C TYR A 169 8.27 -13.67 16.34
N LYS A 170 9.18 -13.96 15.43
CA LYS A 170 9.65 -15.31 15.14
C LYS A 170 11.17 -15.27 15.01
N ASP A 171 11.89 -15.96 15.88
CA ASP A 171 13.35 -15.99 15.89
C ASP A 171 13.88 -16.88 14.76
N ILE A 172 13.66 -16.43 13.53
CA ILE A 172 14.13 -17.06 12.30
C ILE A 172 14.86 -15.98 11.50
N GLU A 173 16.03 -16.31 10.99
CA GLU A 173 16.75 -15.43 10.09
C GLU A 173 16.02 -15.37 8.74
N ASN A 174 15.86 -14.17 8.18
CA ASN A 174 15.05 -13.91 6.99
C ASN A 174 13.57 -14.36 7.12
N ALA A 175 12.96 -14.17 8.30
CA ALA A 175 11.58 -14.54 8.53
C ALA A 175 10.61 -13.79 7.62
N GLU A 176 9.69 -14.52 7.02
CA GLU A 176 8.58 -14.05 6.19
C GLU A 176 7.23 -14.24 6.92
N VAL A 177 6.16 -13.67 6.37
CA VAL A 177 4.82 -13.76 6.97
C VAL A 177 4.37 -15.22 7.10
N GLU A 178 4.72 -16.07 6.15
CA GLU A 178 4.42 -17.51 6.13
C GLU A 178 4.99 -18.23 7.35
N ASP A 179 6.12 -17.80 7.87
CA ASP A 179 6.75 -18.39 9.05
C ASP A 179 5.94 -18.19 10.34
N LEU A 180 5.02 -17.23 10.36
CA LEU A 180 4.07 -17.04 11.46
C LEU A 180 3.02 -18.14 11.51
N ILE A 181 2.81 -18.90 10.41
CA ILE A 181 1.78 -19.91 10.26
C ILE A 181 2.39 -21.28 10.56
N PRO A 182 1.79 -22.10 11.44
CA PRO A 182 2.25 -23.47 11.65
C PRO A 182 2.25 -24.27 10.36
N PHE A 183 3.41 -24.84 9.99
CA PHE A 183 3.59 -25.63 8.75
C PHE A 183 2.49 -26.65 8.50
N ARG A 184 2.01 -27.33 9.55
CA ARG A 184 0.90 -28.31 9.45
C ARG A 184 -0.40 -27.72 8.89
N LEU A 185 -0.64 -26.42 9.07
CA LEU A 185 -1.83 -25.76 8.50
C LEU A 185 -1.65 -25.51 7.00
N ILE A 186 -0.46 -25.10 6.61
CA ILE A 186 -0.09 -24.89 5.19
C ILE A 186 -0.17 -26.24 4.47
N GLU A 187 0.46 -27.28 5.01
CA GLU A 187 0.43 -28.64 4.46
C GLU A 187 -1.00 -29.17 4.27
N ARG A 188 -1.87 -29.01 5.28
CA ARG A 188 -3.29 -29.41 5.16
C ARG A 188 -4.02 -28.63 4.09
N GLY A 189 -3.75 -27.33 3.95
CA GLY A 189 -4.34 -26.49 2.90
C GLY A 189 -3.93 -26.97 1.51
N ILE A 190 -2.64 -27.21 1.31
CA ILE A 190 -2.09 -27.72 0.05
C ILE A 190 -2.70 -29.08 -0.29
N ASN A 191 -2.67 -30.03 0.64
CA ASN A 191 -3.23 -31.37 0.41
C ASN A 191 -4.71 -31.30 0.07
N ARG A 192 -5.49 -30.42 0.69
CA ARG A 192 -6.91 -30.24 0.36
C ARG A 192 -7.13 -29.72 -1.06
N ILE A 193 -6.31 -28.79 -1.52
CA ILE A 193 -6.38 -28.24 -2.87
C ILE A 193 -5.99 -29.31 -3.88
N PHE A 194 -4.91 -30.06 -3.66
CA PHE A 194 -4.47 -31.14 -4.55
C PHE A 194 -5.50 -32.25 -4.63
N HIS A 195 -6.11 -32.67 -3.53
CA HIS A 195 -7.21 -33.64 -3.56
C HIS A 195 -8.40 -33.13 -4.37
N CYS A 196 -8.75 -31.85 -4.26
CA CYS A 196 -9.83 -31.25 -5.03
C CYS A 196 -9.53 -31.24 -6.55
N LEU A 197 -8.27 -30.97 -6.92
CA LEU A 197 -7.84 -30.94 -8.33
C LEU A 197 -7.80 -32.34 -8.98
N LEU A 198 -7.47 -33.38 -8.19
CA LEU A 198 -7.46 -34.77 -8.69
C LEU A 198 -8.88 -35.31 -8.97
N TYR A 199 -9.89 -34.83 -8.26
CA TYR A 199 -11.29 -35.23 -8.48
C TYR A 199 -12.00 -34.47 -9.62
N THR A 200 -11.44 -33.38 -10.13
CA THR A 200 -12.03 -32.58 -11.23
C THR A 200 -11.46 -32.97 -12.61
N SER A 201 -10.47 -33.85 -12.70
CA SER A 201 -9.86 -34.29 -13.94
C SER A 201 -10.55 -35.49 -14.62
N ASP A 202 -11.55 -36.12 -13.99
CA ASP A 202 -12.26 -37.31 -14.46
C ASP A 202 -13.76 -37.06 -14.73
N ALA A 203 -14.18 -35.82 -15.03
CA ALA A 203 -15.56 -35.48 -15.39
C ALA A 203 -15.64 -34.95 -16.83
#